data_a3c778c8bac8f68cc2e3f5aad349da78
#
_entry.id   a3c778c8bac8f68cc2e3f5aad349da78
#
_cell.length_a   1.000
_cell.length_b   1.000
_cell.length_c   1.000
_cell.angle_alpha   90.00
_cell.angle_beta   90.00
_cell.angle_gamma   90.00
#
_symmetry.space_group_name_H-M   'P 1'
#
loop_
_entity.id
_entity.type
_entity.pdbx_description
1 polymer ?
#
loop_
_entity_poly.entity_id
_entity_poly.type
_entity_poly.pdbx_seq_one_letter_code
_entity_poly.pdbx_strand_id
1 'polypeptide(L)'
;MGNTTNSLADKSRLRQMIDSYGVPRMIITGFLLLMFVLVPFAGVDFATQISNVINRFSWNAIMVLAMVPMVHSGCGLNFGLPLGIISGLLGATLSIELGFTGPMSFVMAIAIATPFALLLGGGYGWLLNKIKGGEMMVATYVGFSSVSFMCMMWLLLPYKKPEMVWGFSGSGLRTTISLEGFYDRVLADILSIDLNRFGINLVIPTGSLIFFAILAFLMWAFLHTKTGTAMT
;
A
#
# COMPACT_ATOMS: atom_id res chain seq x y z
N MET A 1 -45.72 4.97 -35.00
CA MET A 1 -45.73 3.88 -34.00
C MET A 1 -44.32 3.31 -33.67
N GLY A 2 -43.21 3.90 -34.13
CA GLY A 2 -41.83 3.37 -33.96
C GLY A 2 -41.04 3.84 -32.73
N ASN A 3 -41.52 4.84 -31.97
CA ASN A 3 -40.71 5.47 -30.91
C ASN A 3 -40.93 4.90 -29.49
N THR A 4 -42.04 4.18 -29.25
CA THR A 4 -42.37 3.62 -27.93
C THR A 4 -41.69 2.28 -27.66
N THR A 5 -41.44 1.49 -28.71
CA THR A 5 -40.76 0.18 -28.59
C THR A 5 -39.27 0.29 -28.25
N ASN A 6 -38.57 1.31 -28.78
CA ASN A 6 -37.16 1.57 -28.46
C ASN A 6 -36.96 2.03 -27.00
N SER A 7 -37.89 2.81 -26.46
CA SER A 7 -37.87 3.30 -25.08
C SER A 7 -38.07 2.18 -24.05
N LEU A 8 -38.87 1.16 -24.36
CA LEU A 8 -39.12 0.01 -23.47
C LEU A 8 -37.94 -1.00 -23.51
N ALA A 9 -37.33 -1.19 -24.67
CA ALA A 9 -36.15 -2.03 -24.83
C ALA A 9 -34.91 -1.44 -24.11
N ASP A 10 -34.77 -0.11 -24.12
CA ASP A 10 -33.67 0.59 -23.45
C ASP A 10 -33.83 0.57 -21.93
N LYS A 11 -35.08 0.72 -21.43
CA LYS A 11 -35.40 0.55 -20.00
C LYS A 11 -35.16 -0.88 -19.48
N SER A 12 -35.36 -1.89 -20.32
CA SER A 12 -35.11 -3.29 -19.94
C SER A 12 -33.62 -3.60 -19.88
N ARG A 13 -32.80 -3.04 -20.79
CA ARG A 13 -31.35 -3.16 -20.77
C ARG A 13 -30.73 -2.46 -19.58
N LEU A 14 -31.20 -1.25 -19.25
CA LEU A 14 -30.75 -0.52 -18.05
C LEU A 14 -31.09 -1.30 -16.76
N ARG A 15 -32.29 -1.86 -16.64
CA ARG A 15 -32.64 -2.71 -15.50
C ARG A 15 -31.79 -3.96 -15.43
N GLN A 16 -31.54 -4.64 -16.53
CA GLN A 16 -30.65 -5.81 -16.56
C GLN A 16 -29.20 -5.45 -16.19
N MET A 17 -28.70 -4.29 -16.60
CA MET A 17 -27.39 -3.80 -16.17
C MET A 17 -27.36 -3.48 -14.66
N ILE A 18 -28.42 -2.84 -14.13
CA ILE A 18 -28.54 -2.52 -12.71
C ILE A 18 -28.57 -3.80 -11.86
N ASP A 19 -29.35 -4.78 -12.27
CA ASP A 19 -29.47 -6.06 -11.58
C ASP A 19 -28.21 -6.91 -11.66
N SER A 20 -27.46 -6.83 -12.77
CA SER A 20 -26.21 -7.55 -12.97
C SER A 20 -25.01 -6.93 -12.23
N TYR A 21 -24.92 -5.59 -12.19
CA TYR A 21 -23.80 -4.86 -11.53
C TYR A 21 -24.03 -4.61 -10.05
N GLY A 22 -25.27 -4.54 -9.61
CA GLY A 22 -25.66 -4.17 -8.25
C GLY A 22 -25.65 -2.66 -8.00
N VAL A 23 -26.71 -2.18 -7.34
CA VAL A 23 -26.92 -0.75 -7.04
C VAL A 23 -25.72 -0.11 -6.30
N PRO A 24 -25.09 -0.74 -5.30
CA PRO A 24 -23.95 -0.14 -4.59
C PRO A 24 -22.76 0.14 -5.49
N ARG A 25 -22.46 -0.77 -6.43
CA ARG A 25 -21.34 -0.61 -7.36
C ARG A 25 -21.61 0.54 -8.35
N MET A 26 -22.84 0.69 -8.81
CA MET A 26 -23.23 1.80 -9.69
C MET A 26 -23.09 3.15 -8.99
N ILE A 27 -23.50 3.25 -7.73
CA ILE A 27 -23.39 4.48 -6.94
C ILE A 27 -21.91 4.86 -6.79
N ILE A 28 -21.04 3.91 -6.43
CA ILE A 28 -19.59 4.14 -6.28
C ILE A 28 -18.97 4.56 -7.61
N THR A 29 -19.30 3.86 -8.70
CA THR A 29 -18.78 4.18 -10.04
C THR A 29 -19.25 5.55 -10.49
N GLY A 30 -20.54 5.87 -10.30
CA GLY A 30 -21.11 7.17 -10.63
C GLY A 30 -20.46 8.31 -9.84
N PHE A 31 -20.23 8.10 -8.53
CA PHE A 31 -19.51 9.06 -7.69
C PHE A 31 -18.07 9.28 -8.13
N LEU A 32 -17.36 8.21 -8.48
CA LEU A 32 -15.99 8.30 -8.99
C LEU A 32 -15.93 9.06 -10.32
N LEU A 33 -16.84 8.77 -11.25
CA LEU A 33 -16.95 9.50 -12.52
C LEU A 33 -17.27 10.97 -12.30
N LEU A 34 -18.18 11.27 -11.39
CA LEU A 34 -18.53 12.65 -11.03
C LEU A 34 -17.31 13.39 -10.46
N MET A 35 -16.55 12.75 -9.55
CA MET A 35 -15.30 13.32 -9.02
C MET A 35 -14.29 13.57 -10.14
N PHE A 36 -14.14 12.64 -11.08
CA PHE A 36 -13.24 12.79 -12.22
C PHE A 36 -13.60 13.96 -13.13
N VAL A 37 -14.89 14.20 -13.36
CA VAL A 37 -15.40 15.34 -14.14
C VAL A 37 -15.21 16.67 -13.40
N LEU A 38 -15.24 16.66 -12.06
CA LEU A 38 -15.07 17.86 -11.25
C LEU A 38 -13.59 18.30 -11.11
N VAL A 39 -12.61 17.44 -11.36
CA VAL A 39 -11.17 17.74 -11.24
C VAL A 39 -10.78 19.02 -11.99
N PRO A 40 -11.11 19.22 -13.29
CA PRO A 40 -10.72 20.42 -14.02
C PRO A 40 -11.38 21.70 -13.46
N PHE A 41 -12.59 21.59 -12.88
CA PHE A 41 -13.29 22.72 -12.26
C PHE A 41 -12.69 23.13 -10.91
N ALA A 42 -12.01 22.21 -10.23
CA ALA A 42 -11.30 22.48 -8.98
C ALA A 42 -9.93 23.13 -9.18
N GLY A 43 -9.53 23.42 -10.44
CA GLY A 43 -8.22 24.04 -10.74
C GLY A 43 -7.04 23.10 -10.51
N VAL A 44 -7.27 21.80 -10.38
CA VAL A 44 -6.23 20.80 -10.17
C VAL A 44 -5.81 20.21 -11.52
N ASP A 45 -4.50 20.12 -11.75
CA ASP A 45 -3.98 19.52 -12.97
C ASP A 45 -4.32 18.04 -13.05
N PHE A 46 -5.06 17.69 -14.11
CA PHE A 46 -5.55 16.34 -14.35
C PHE A 46 -4.43 15.31 -14.49
N ALA A 47 -3.34 15.70 -15.15
CA ALA A 47 -2.19 14.83 -15.35
C ALA A 47 -1.49 14.48 -14.03
N THR A 48 -1.33 15.47 -13.16
CA THR A 48 -0.79 15.27 -11.81
C THR A 48 -1.67 14.34 -10.98
N GLN A 49 -2.99 14.43 -11.10
CA GLN A 49 -3.91 13.52 -10.40
C GLN A 49 -3.79 12.08 -10.89
N ILE A 50 -3.68 11.87 -12.19
CA ILE A 50 -3.46 10.51 -12.74
C ILE A 50 -2.15 9.93 -12.21
N SER A 51 -1.07 10.72 -12.20
CA SER A 51 0.22 10.30 -11.64
C SER A 51 0.10 9.88 -10.17
N ASN A 52 -0.59 10.68 -9.36
CA ASN A 52 -0.84 10.37 -7.95
C ASN A 52 -1.69 9.10 -7.76
N VAL A 53 -2.70 8.89 -8.60
CA VAL A 53 -3.53 7.67 -8.55
C VAL A 53 -2.70 6.44 -8.88
N ILE A 54 -1.87 6.48 -9.93
CA ILE A 54 -0.99 5.37 -10.33
C ILE A 54 -0.01 5.06 -9.20
N ASN A 55 0.59 6.07 -8.59
CA ASN A 55 1.52 5.88 -7.48
C ASN A 55 0.84 5.23 -6.27
N ARG A 56 -0.33 5.75 -5.86
CA ARG A 56 -1.13 5.16 -4.77
C ARG A 56 -1.59 3.74 -5.07
N PHE A 57 -1.96 3.47 -6.32
CA PHE A 57 -2.31 2.11 -6.75
C PHE A 57 -1.13 1.16 -6.55
N SER A 58 0.07 1.53 -6.98
CA SER A 58 1.27 0.70 -6.84
C SER A 58 1.56 0.34 -5.38
N TRP A 59 1.50 1.31 -4.47
CA TRP A 59 1.74 1.08 -3.04
C TRP A 59 0.66 0.20 -2.39
N ASN A 60 -0.61 0.47 -2.68
CA ASN A 60 -1.71 -0.35 -2.15
C ASN A 60 -1.68 -1.77 -2.73
N ALA A 61 -1.33 -1.93 -4.00
CA ALA A 61 -1.20 -3.23 -4.63
C ALA A 61 -0.12 -4.11 -3.98
N ILE A 62 0.99 -3.52 -3.50
CA ILE A 62 2.02 -4.23 -2.72
C ILE A 62 1.44 -4.78 -1.41
N MET A 63 0.62 -3.98 -0.70
CA MET A 63 -0.05 -4.46 0.52
C MET A 63 -1.02 -5.61 0.24
N VAL A 64 -1.78 -5.52 -0.84
CA VAL A 64 -2.68 -6.61 -1.28
C VAL A 64 -1.88 -7.86 -1.62
N LEU A 65 -0.74 -7.71 -2.32
CA LEU A 65 0.14 -8.81 -2.67
C LEU A 65 0.65 -9.56 -1.42
N ALA A 66 0.94 -8.85 -0.34
CA ALA A 66 1.36 -9.44 0.93
C ALA A 66 0.27 -10.29 1.60
N MET A 67 -1.00 -10.13 1.23
CA MET A 67 -2.10 -10.95 1.74
C MET A 67 -2.26 -12.28 0.99
N VAL A 68 -1.72 -12.39 -0.21
CA VAL A 68 -1.92 -13.56 -1.09
C VAL A 68 -1.52 -14.89 -0.44
N PRO A 69 -0.37 -15.04 0.23
CA PRO A 69 0.02 -16.32 0.84
C PRO A 69 -0.95 -16.80 1.94
N MET A 70 -1.45 -15.85 2.74
CA MET A 70 -2.40 -16.19 3.82
C MET A 70 -3.77 -16.58 3.29
N VAL A 71 -4.24 -15.93 2.23
CA VAL A 71 -5.49 -16.31 1.57
C VAL A 71 -5.34 -17.67 0.91
N HIS A 72 -4.21 -17.96 0.28
CA HIS A 72 -3.91 -19.27 -0.32
C HIS A 72 -3.84 -20.41 0.71
N SER A 73 -3.30 -20.14 1.89
CA SER A 73 -3.20 -21.13 2.98
C SER A 73 -4.53 -21.39 3.71
N GLY A 74 -5.60 -20.69 3.33
CA GLY A 74 -6.91 -20.84 3.97
C GLY A 74 -7.00 -20.26 5.39
N CYS A 75 -5.96 -19.58 5.88
CA CYS A 75 -5.94 -18.98 7.22
C CYS A 75 -6.78 -17.68 7.33
N GLY A 76 -7.42 -17.25 6.24
CA GLY A 76 -8.25 -16.06 6.21
C GLY A 76 -7.45 -14.76 6.00
N LEU A 77 -7.86 -13.68 6.68
CA LEU A 77 -7.22 -12.37 6.55
C LEU A 77 -5.85 -12.33 7.26
N ASN A 78 -4.87 -11.71 6.61
CA ASN A 78 -3.53 -11.57 7.17
C ASN A 78 -3.45 -10.42 8.18
N PHE A 79 -3.68 -10.71 9.45
CA PHE A 79 -3.46 -9.77 10.55
C PHE A 79 -1.98 -9.61 10.94
N GLY A 80 -1.07 -10.34 10.30
CA GLY A 80 0.38 -10.14 10.41
C GLY A 80 0.89 -8.95 9.58
N LEU A 81 0.06 -8.37 8.70
CA LEU A 81 0.42 -7.20 7.90
C LEU A 81 0.93 -6.02 8.77
N PRO A 82 0.31 -5.67 9.92
CA PRO A 82 0.84 -4.66 10.82
C PRO A 82 2.26 -4.93 11.31
N LEU A 83 2.63 -6.19 11.56
CA LEU A 83 3.99 -6.55 11.96
C LEU A 83 5.01 -6.29 10.85
N GLY A 84 4.62 -6.54 9.59
CA GLY A 84 5.41 -6.17 8.42
C GLY A 84 5.60 -4.66 8.28
N ILE A 85 4.54 -3.88 8.50
CA ILE A 85 4.60 -2.41 8.47
C ILE A 85 5.52 -1.88 9.58
N ILE A 86 5.42 -2.44 10.79
CA ILE A 86 6.29 -2.07 11.93
C ILE A 86 7.75 -2.32 11.59
N SER A 87 8.08 -3.50 11.04
CA SER A 87 9.46 -3.81 10.62
C SER A 87 9.96 -2.85 9.54
N GLY A 88 9.12 -2.52 8.58
CA GLY A 88 9.43 -1.53 7.54
C GLY A 88 9.69 -0.13 8.13
N LEU A 89 8.85 0.33 9.04
CA LEU A 89 9.02 1.61 9.73
C LEU A 89 10.30 1.65 10.58
N LEU A 90 10.60 0.57 11.31
CA LEU A 90 11.87 0.47 12.06
C LEU A 90 13.08 0.52 11.13
N GLY A 91 13.04 -0.21 10.00
CA GLY A 91 14.11 -0.16 9.01
C GLY A 91 14.29 1.24 8.39
N ALA A 92 13.19 1.89 8.05
CA ALA A 92 13.21 3.23 7.48
C ALA A 92 13.76 4.27 8.47
N THR A 93 13.30 4.27 9.71
CA THR A 93 13.76 5.21 10.74
C THR A 93 15.21 5.01 11.11
N LEU A 94 15.67 3.77 11.25
CA LEU A 94 17.07 3.46 11.50
C LEU A 94 17.97 3.85 10.33
N SER A 95 17.50 3.69 9.09
CA SER A 95 18.25 4.14 7.90
C SER A 95 18.44 5.67 7.90
N ILE A 96 17.41 6.44 8.27
CA ILE A 96 17.51 7.90 8.43
C ILE A 96 18.49 8.25 9.55
N GLU A 97 18.38 7.59 10.71
CA GLU A 97 19.26 7.83 11.87
C GLU A 97 20.73 7.55 11.53
N LEU A 98 21.02 6.54 10.71
CA LEU A 98 22.36 6.24 10.22
C LEU A 98 22.87 7.25 9.17
N GLY A 99 22.00 8.10 8.64
CA GLY A 99 22.39 9.19 7.75
C GLY A 99 22.46 8.83 6.28
N PHE A 100 21.83 7.74 5.88
CA PHE A 100 21.70 7.42 4.46
C PHE A 100 20.66 8.33 3.79
N THR A 101 20.94 8.80 2.58
CA THR A 101 20.07 9.68 1.81
C THR A 101 19.85 9.11 0.41
N GLY A 102 18.73 9.50 -0.22
CA GLY A 102 18.41 9.12 -1.59
C GLY A 102 18.17 7.61 -1.77
N PRO A 103 18.52 7.04 -2.95
CA PRO A 103 18.27 5.63 -3.27
C PRO A 103 18.96 4.66 -2.30
N MET A 104 20.13 5.03 -1.77
CA MET A 104 20.87 4.21 -0.81
C MET A 104 20.12 4.08 0.53
N SER A 105 19.43 5.13 0.95
CA SER A 105 18.58 5.08 2.14
C SER A 105 17.48 4.03 2.00
N PHE A 106 16.88 3.93 0.82
CA PHE A 106 15.83 2.95 0.54
C PHE A 106 16.35 1.50 0.60
N VAL A 107 17.49 1.23 -0.03
CA VAL A 107 18.14 -0.09 0.02
C VAL A 107 18.52 -0.48 1.45
N MET A 108 19.12 0.45 2.20
CA MET A 108 19.48 0.22 3.60
C MET A 108 18.26 0.04 4.50
N ALA A 109 17.17 0.76 4.25
CA ALA A 109 15.92 0.56 4.95
C ALA A 109 15.39 -0.87 4.77
N ILE A 110 15.41 -1.40 3.54
CA ILE A 110 15.00 -2.79 3.25
C ILE A 110 15.94 -3.78 3.95
N ALA A 111 17.25 -3.56 3.87
CA ALA A 111 18.24 -4.44 4.50
C ALA A 111 18.08 -4.51 6.01
N ILE A 112 17.81 -3.38 6.67
CA ILE A 112 17.57 -3.30 8.12
C ILE A 112 16.20 -3.84 8.49
N ALA A 113 15.15 -3.57 7.69
CA ALA A 113 13.80 -4.07 7.93
C ALA A 113 13.71 -5.60 7.85
N THR A 114 14.50 -6.23 6.97
CA THR A 114 14.43 -7.67 6.72
C THR A 114 14.63 -8.53 7.98
N PRO A 115 15.68 -8.35 8.81
CA PRO A 115 15.85 -9.13 10.04
C PRO A 115 14.69 -8.91 11.03
N PHE A 116 14.18 -7.67 11.17
CA PHE A 116 13.02 -7.40 12.01
C PHE A 116 11.77 -8.09 11.47
N ALA A 117 11.54 -8.08 10.16
CA ALA A 117 10.44 -8.76 9.52
C ALA A 117 10.51 -10.28 9.70
N LEU A 118 11.70 -10.88 9.62
CA LEU A 118 11.91 -12.30 9.87
C LEU A 118 11.64 -12.68 11.33
N LEU A 119 12.09 -11.88 12.28
CA LEU A 119 11.87 -12.12 13.71
C LEU A 119 10.38 -12.00 14.08
N LEU A 120 9.75 -10.88 13.69
CA LEU A 120 8.35 -10.61 14.03
C LEU A 120 7.41 -11.56 13.25
N GLY A 121 7.67 -11.76 11.96
CA GLY A 121 6.88 -12.67 11.13
C GLY A 121 7.05 -14.14 11.53
N GLY A 122 8.28 -14.56 11.86
CA GLY A 122 8.57 -15.89 12.36
C GLY A 122 7.91 -16.15 13.71
N GLY A 123 7.99 -15.21 14.64
CA GLY A 123 7.30 -15.27 15.94
C GLY A 123 5.79 -15.35 15.79
N TYR A 124 5.22 -14.55 14.90
CA TYR A 124 3.80 -14.58 14.58
C TYR A 124 3.36 -15.91 13.97
N GLY A 125 4.11 -16.44 12.99
CA GLY A 125 3.82 -17.72 12.37
C GLY A 125 3.93 -18.89 13.38
N TRP A 126 4.94 -18.85 14.24
CA TRP A 126 5.06 -19.84 15.34
C TRP A 126 3.87 -19.79 16.30
N LEU A 127 3.43 -18.57 16.67
CA LEU A 127 2.27 -18.39 17.54
C LEU A 127 1.00 -18.94 16.91
N LEU A 128 0.72 -18.61 15.65
CA LEU A 128 -0.46 -19.12 14.93
C LEU A 128 -0.45 -20.65 14.80
N ASN A 129 0.71 -21.24 14.53
CA ASN A 129 0.82 -22.70 14.41
C ASN A 129 0.54 -23.43 15.72
N LYS A 130 0.73 -22.76 16.86
CA LYS A 130 0.47 -23.34 18.20
C LYS A 130 -1.00 -23.28 18.61
N ILE A 131 -1.78 -22.37 18.00
CA ILE A 131 -3.17 -22.11 18.37
C ILE A 131 -4.07 -22.55 17.22
N LYS A 132 -4.38 -23.86 17.20
CA LYS A 132 -5.28 -24.41 16.17
C LYS A 132 -6.74 -24.15 16.53
N GLY A 133 -7.51 -23.62 15.56
CA GLY A 133 -8.94 -23.36 15.69
C GLY A 133 -9.32 -21.97 16.23
N GLY A 134 -8.36 -21.18 16.70
CA GLY A 134 -8.55 -19.80 17.16
C GLY A 134 -7.66 -18.79 16.47
N GLU A 135 -7.08 -19.15 15.32
CA GLU A 135 -6.05 -18.38 14.61
C GLU A 135 -6.50 -16.95 14.30
N MET A 136 -7.73 -16.80 13.83
CA MET A 136 -8.26 -15.49 13.43
C MET A 136 -8.43 -14.54 14.62
N MET A 137 -8.89 -15.07 15.77
CA MET A 137 -9.06 -14.27 16.99
C MET A 137 -7.71 -13.79 17.52
N VAL A 138 -6.74 -14.71 17.66
CA VAL A 138 -5.41 -14.39 18.17
C VAL A 138 -4.67 -13.47 17.20
N ALA A 139 -4.77 -13.73 15.90
CA ALA A 139 -4.21 -12.85 14.87
C ALA A 139 -4.71 -11.43 14.98
N THR A 140 -6.00 -11.25 15.21
CA THR A 140 -6.61 -9.92 15.43
C THR A 140 -6.04 -9.22 16.66
N TYR A 141 -5.95 -9.93 17.79
CA TYR A 141 -5.36 -9.35 19.02
C TYR A 141 -3.89 -8.99 18.83
N VAL A 142 -3.10 -9.85 18.21
CA VAL A 142 -1.69 -9.56 17.92
C VAL A 142 -1.56 -8.35 16.99
N GLY A 143 -2.40 -8.25 15.95
CA GLY A 143 -2.41 -7.12 15.05
C GLY A 143 -2.66 -5.79 15.76
N PHE A 144 -3.71 -5.69 16.55
CA PHE A 144 -4.02 -4.46 17.29
C PHE A 144 -3.00 -4.16 18.38
N SER A 145 -2.55 -5.16 19.12
CA SER A 145 -1.54 -4.99 20.16
C SER A 145 -0.20 -4.51 19.60
N SER A 146 0.20 -5.04 18.44
CA SER A 146 1.45 -4.63 17.78
C SER A 146 1.40 -3.19 17.29
N VAL A 147 0.26 -2.72 16.76
CA VAL A 147 0.08 -1.31 16.38
C VAL A 147 0.20 -0.40 17.59
N SER A 148 -0.49 -0.74 18.70
CA SER A 148 -0.43 0.03 19.96
C SER A 148 0.98 0.06 20.54
N PHE A 149 1.67 -1.09 20.52
CA PHE A 149 3.07 -1.20 20.93
C PHE A 149 4.00 -0.31 20.08
N MET A 150 3.81 -0.30 18.76
CA MET A 150 4.61 0.53 17.87
C MET A 150 4.38 2.02 18.13
N CYS A 151 3.14 2.46 18.33
CA CYS A 151 2.84 3.85 18.71
C CYS A 151 3.58 4.27 19.97
N MET A 152 3.63 3.40 21.00
CA MET A 152 4.35 3.63 22.24
C MET A 152 5.87 3.67 22.01
N MET A 153 6.42 2.70 21.28
CA MET A 153 7.85 2.64 20.95
C MET A 153 8.29 3.84 20.12
N TRP A 154 7.46 4.30 19.19
CA TRP A 154 7.71 5.47 18.37
C TRP A 154 7.98 6.73 19.18
N LEU A 155 7.27 6.92 20.29
CA LEU A 155 7.44 8.05 21.19
C LEU A 155 8.70 7.92 22.08
N LEU A 156 9.10 6.68 22.41
CA LEU A 156 10.18 6.38 23.36
C LEU A 156 11.55 6.20 22.71
N LEU A 157 11.60 5.90 21.41
CA LEU A 157 12.88 5.65 20.73
C LEU A 157 13.80 6.89 20.74
N PRO A 158 15.05 6.77 21.23
CA PRO A 158 15.96 7.89 21.38
C PRO A 158 16.66 8.22 20.05
N TYR A 159 15.95 8.83 19.13
CA TYR A 159 16.56 9.35 17.90
C TYR A 159 17.30 10.66 18.17
N LYS A 160 18.45 10.85 17.51
CA LYS A 160 19.34 12.00 17.72
C LYS A 160 19.29 13.00 16.58
N LYS A 161 18.89 12.58 15.38
CA LYS A 161 18.88 13.48 14.22
C LYS A 161 17.76 14.51 14.33
N PRO A 162 18.06 15.78 13.97
CA PRO A 162 17.05 16.86 14.05
C PRO A 162 15.78 16.55 13.23
N GLU A 163 15.92 15.95 12.06
CA GLU A 163 14.82 15.59 11.17
C GLU A 163 13.89 14.53 11.79
N MET A 164 14.44 13.73 12.72
CA MET A 164 13.70 12.70 13.44
C MET A 164 13.10 13.21 14.76
N VAL A 165 13.70 14.23 15.36
CA VAL A 165 13.32 14.77 16.66
C VAL A 165 12.39 15.98 16.51
N TRP A 166 12.67 16.83 15.54
CA TRP A 166 11.98 18.11 15.33
C TRP A 166 11.00 18.03 14.15
N GLY A 167 10.08 17.07 14.17
CA GLY A 167 8.94 17.19 13.25
C GLY A 167 8.23 18.52 13.45
N PHE A 168 7.57 19.02 12.48
CA PHE A 168 6.84 20.30 12.25
C PHE A 168 6.52 21.24 13.44
N SER A 169 6.68 20.86 14.71
CA SER A 169 6.19 21.62 15.87
C SER A 169 7.18 21.87 17.00
N GLY A 170 8.47 21.71 16.82
CA GLY A 170 9.46 22.07 17.82
C GLY A 170 9.48 21.13 19.04
N SER A 171 9.47 21.65 20.25
CA SER A 171 9.54 20.87 21.49
C SER A 171 8.23 20.16 21.81
N GLY A 172 8.20 18.83 21.78
CA GLY A 172 7.01 18.05 22.15
C GLY A 172 7.11 16.57 21.80
N LEU A 173 5.98 15.85 21.95
CA LEU A 173 5.86 14.47 21.55
C LEU A 173 6.02 14.35 20.03
N ARG A 174 6.82 13.38 19.59
CA ARG A 174 7.08 13.10 18.19
C ARG A 174 5.82 12.54 17.52
N THR A 175 5.15 13.37 16.75
CA THR A 175 3.91 12.98 16.03
C THR A 175 4.16 12.65 14.57
N THR A 176 5.14 13.31 13.95
CA THR A 176 5.46 13.16 12.53
C THR A 176 6.97 13.25 12.31
N ILE A 177 7.44 12.62 11.25
CA ILE A 177 8.83 12.71 10.76
C ILE A 177 8.80 13.25 9.35
N SER A 178 9.72 14.18 9.03
CA SER A 178 9.91 14.62 7.65
C SER A 178 10.68 13.54 6.88
N LEU A 179 10.11 13.13 5.75
CA LEU A 179 10.76 12.21 4.82
C LEU A 179 11.41 12.95 3.64
N GLU A 180 11.33 14.28 3.64
CA GLU A 180 11.89 15.14 2.61
C GLU A 180 13.42 14.97 2.54
N GLY A 181 13.94 14.71 1.36
CA GLY A 181 15.36 14.46 1.13
C GLY A 181 15.84 13.03 1.40
N PHE A 182 15.04 12.17 2.07
CA PHE A 182 15.42 10.78 2.37
C PHE A 182 14.67 9.79 1.50
N TYR A 183 13.33 9.84 1.50
CA TYR A 183 12.47 8.90 0.78
C TYR A 183 11.52 9.58 -0.19
N ASP A 184 11.47 10.93 -0.16
CA ASP A 184 10.56 11.66 -1.03
C ASP A 184 10.90 11.37 -2.49
N ARG A 185 9.93 10.83 -3.19
CA ARG A 185 9.99 10.48 -4.62
C ARG A 185 11.13 9.56 -5.07
N VAL A 186 11.90 8.93 -4.17
CA VAL A 186 13.05 8.10 -4.55
C VAL A 186 12.67 7.06 -5.62
N LEU A 187 11.55 6.35 -5.44
CA LEU A 187 11.09 5.39 -6.44
C LEU A 187 10.43 6.05 -7.65
N ALA A 188 9.82 7.22 -7.48
CA ALA A 188 9.20 7.93 -8.59
C ALA A 188 10.24 8.56 -9.50
N ASP A 189 11.35 9.06 -8.94
CA ASP A 189 12.38 9.79 -9.70
C ASP A 189 13.41 8.90 -10.37
N ILE A 190 13.70 7.69 -9.81
CA ILE A 190 14.72 6.77 -10.37
C ILE A 190 14.41 6.35 -11.81
N LEU A 191 13.15 6.22 -12.17
CA LEU A 191 12.71 5.76 -13.49
C LEU A 191 11.42 6.48 -13.90
N SER A 192 11.31 7.80 -13.70
CA SER A 192 10.15 8.56 -14.17
C SER A 192 10.21 8.71 -15.68
N ILE A 193 9.14 8.35 -16.37
CA ILE A 193 8.96 8.68 -17.78
C ILE A 193 8.19 10.00 -17.86
N ASP A 194 8.93 11.06 -18.13
CA ASP A 194 8.36 12.39 -18.37
C ASP A 194 7.76 12.43 -19.78
N LEU A 195 6.44 12.37 -19.86
CA LEU A 195 5.72 12.58 -21.11
C LEU A 195 5.63 14.08 -21.48
N ASN A 196 6.29 14.95 -20.74
CA ASN A 196 6.43 16.38 -21.06
C ASN A 196 7.03 16.60 -22.46
N ARG A 197 7.82 15.63 -22.95
CA ARG A 197 8.39 15.61 -24.31
C ARG A 197 7.31 15.52 -25.40
N PHE A 198 6.11 15.07 -25.07
CA PHE A 198 4.96 14.94 -25.98
C PHE A 198 3.89 16.03 -25.73
N GLY A 199 4.20 17.07 -24.92
CA GLY A 199 3.27 18.16 -24.63
C GLY A 199 2.19 17.81 -23.59
N ILE A 200 2.33 16.69 -22.90
CA ILE A 200 1.42 16.27 -21.83
C ILE A 200 2.21 16.32 -20.53
N ASN A 201 1.82 17.16 -19.58
CA ASN A 201 2.45 17.30 -18.26
C ASN A 201 2.18 16.07 -17.37
N LEU A 202 2.40 14.87 -17.91
CA LEU A 202 2.16 13.60 -17.20
C LEU A 202 3.51 12.98 -16.82
N VAL A 203 3.78 12.89 -15.55
CA VAL A 203 4.91 12.15 -14.99
C VAL A 203 4.39 10.79 -14.52
N ILE A 204 4.75 9.72 -15.22
CA ILE A 204 4.38 8.37 -14.80
C ILE A 204 5.44 7.88 -13.82
N PRO A 205 5.09 7.55 -12.56
CA PRO A 205 6.02 6.99 -11.57
C PRO A 205 6.31 5.52 -11.89
N THR A 206 7.07 5.30 -12.98
CA THR A 206 7.39 3.95 -13.47
C THR A 206 8.22 3.16 -12.46
N GLY A 207 9.03 3.81 -11.63
CA GLY A 207 9.81 3.14 -10.61
C GLY A 207 8.95 2.39 -9.58
N SER A 208 7.84 2.98 -9.12
CA SER A 208 6.92 2.31 -8.20
C SER A 208 6.18 1.15 -8.85
N LEU A 209 5.83 1.27 -10.14
CA LEU A 209 5.21 0.19 -10.93
C LEU A 209 6.20 -0.97 -11.16
N ILE A 210 7.45 -0.68 -11.51
CA ILE A 210 8.50 -1.69 -11.69
C ILE A 210 8.76 -2.41 -10.35
N PHE A 211 8.83 -1.67 -9.26
CA PHE A 211 9.01 -2.26 -7.94
C PHE A 211 7.84 -3.20 -7.58
N PHE A 212 6.60 -2.77 -7.84
CA PHE A 212 5.43 -3.63 -7.70
C PHE A 212 5.52 -4.88 -8.59
N ALA A 213 5.91 -4.73 -9.87
CA ALA A 213 6.05 -5.85 -10.80
C ALA A 213 7.12 -6.86 -10.35
N ILE A 214 8.25 -6.39 -9.82
CA ILE A 214 9.30 -7.24 -9.25
C ILE A 214 8.76 -8.04 -8.06
N LEU A 215 8.05 -7.38 -7.13
CA LEU A 215 7.47 -8.06 -5.97
C LEU A 215 6.37 -9.04 -6.39
N ALA A 216 5.56 -8.70 -7.39
CA ALA A 216 4.54 -9.60 -7.96
C ALA A 216 5.19 -10.83 -8.58
N PHE A 217 6.29 -10.65 -9.32
CA PHE A 217 7.05 -11.76 -9.88
C PHE A 217 7.67 -12.64 -8.79
N LEU A 218 8.27 -12.05 -7.76
CA LEU A 218 8.80 -12.79 -6.62
C LEU A 218 7.71 -13.59 -5.89
N MET A 219 6.53 -12.99 -5.71
CA MET A 219 5.38 -13.68 -5.13
C MET A 219 4.90 -14.82 -6.00
N TRP A 220 4.80 -14.60 -7.31
CA TRP A 220 4.46 -15.64 -8.26
C TRP A 220 5.47 -16.79 -8.23
N ALA A 221 6.77 -16.49 -8.24
CA ALA A 221 7.83 -17.48 -8.10
C ALA A 221 7.74 -18.24 -6.77
N PHE A 222 7.48 -17.55 -5.65
CA PHE A 222 7.29 -18.17 -4.34
C PHE A 222 6.13 -19.16 -4.33
N LEU A 223 4.98 -18.81 -4.92
CA LEU A 223 3.82 -19.71 -4.99
C LEU A 223 4.09 -20.98 -5.81
N HIS A 224 5.05 -20.95 -6.73
CA HIS A 224 5.47 -22.14 -7.50
C HIS A 224 6.58 -22.94 -6.82
N THR A 225 7.06 -22.54 -5.64
CA THR A 225 7.99 -23.35 -4.84
C THR A 225 7.26 -24.49 -4.12
N LYS A 226 8.02 -25.46 -3.62
CA LYS A 226 7.47 -26.58 -2.84
C LYS A 226 6.66 -26.13 -1.61
N THR A 227 7.09 -25.03 -0.99
CA THR A 227 6.36 -24.40 0.14
C THR A 227 5.08 -23.72 -0.31
N GLY A 228 5.09 -23.00 -1.41
CA GLY A 228 3.91 -22.34 -1.96
C GLY A 228 2.84 -23.35 -2.42
N THR A 229 3.25 -24.43 -3.10
CA THR A 229 2.33 -25.51 -3.53
C THR A 229 1.82 -26.34 -2.37
N ALA A 230 2.50 -26.39 -1.24
CA ALA A 230 2.02 -27.09 -0.03
C ALA A 230 1.00 -26.27 0.77
N MET A 231 0.80 -24.98 0.43
CA MET A 231 -0.20 -24.11 1.06
C MET A 231 -1.59 -24.22 0.39
N THR A 232 -1.66 -24.83 -0.80
CA THR A 232 -2.90 -25.16 -1.53
C THR A 232 -3.34 -26.57 -1.24
#